data_3eb8b54802ef05f8cb89d23e7769cfb4
#
_entry.id   3eb8b54802ef05f8cb89d23e7769cfb4
#
_cell.length_a   1.000
_cell.length_b   1.000
_cell.length_c   1.000
_cell.angle_alpha   90.00
_cell.angle_beta   90.00
_cell.angle_gamma   90.00
#
_symmetry.space_group_name_H-M   'P 1'
#
loop_
_entity.id
_entity.type
_entity.pdbx_description
1 polymer ?
#
loop_
_entity_poly.entity_id
_entity_poly.type
_entity_poly.pdbx_seq_one_letter_code
_entity_poly.pdbx_strand_id
1 'polypeptide(L)'
;MAAAALARSFYHLLDRHRVDEAAGFLDDAFRGHGMGSDRTGFRADAAAWLAAFPDLRISIDQLVTDGPRVAARLVLRGTHQGRFAGLSPTGRPIDIAGVDMLIEHAGRFVEAWSLRDLNGLWVQLGALPDPSLITSLNDRSIT
;
A
#
# COMPACT_ATOMS: atom_id res chain seq x y z
N MET A 1 -1.21 23.14 5.37
CA MET A 1 -0.11 22.20 5.63
C MET A 1 0.48 21.79 4.31
N ALA A 2 1.78 21.78 4.19
CA ALA A 2 2.44 21.32 2.98
C ALA A 2 2.12 19.82 2.73
N ALA A 3 2.00 19.44 1.47
CA ALA A 3 1.65 18.09 1.10
C ALA A 3 2.61 17.03 1.68
N ALA A 4 3.91 17.35 1.76
CA ALA A 4 4.91 16.45 2.36
C ALA A 4 4.62 16.20 3.84
N ALA A 5 4.32 17.22 4.61
CA ALA A 5 4.04 17.08 6.04
C ALA A 5 2.74 16.29 6.28
N LEU A 6 1.74 16.51 5.45
CA LEU A 6 0.49 15.75 5.49
C LEU A 6 0.75 14.25 5.20
N ALA A 7 1.56 13.95 4.20
CA ALA A 7 1.93 12.58 3.86
C ALA A 7 2.69 11.89 5.00
N ARG A 8 3.65 12.58 5.60
CA ARG A 8 4.42 12.01 6.74
C ARG A 8 3.50 11.68 7.91
N SER A 9 2.56 12.55 8.24
CA SER A 9 1.58 12.30 9.30
C SER A 9 0.67 11.11 8.97
N PHE A 10 0.21 11.03 7.73
CA PHE A 10 -0.64 9.95 7.25
C PHE A 10 0.05 8.59 7.38
N TYR A 11 1.27 8.46 6.88
CA TYR A 11 2.01 7.19 6.96
C TYR A 11 2.46 6.87 8.37
N HIS A 12 2.76 7.86 9.19
CA HIS A 12 3.05 7.63 10.61
C HIS A 12 1.87 6.97 11.33
N LEU A 13 0.65 7.44 11.08
CA LEU A 13 -0.55 6.84 11.66
C LEU A 13 -0.77 5.41 11.15
N LEU A 14 -0.55 5.16 9.85
CA LEU A 14 -0.65 3.81 9.30
C LEU A 14 0.40 2.88 9.92
N ASP A 15 1.63 3.34 10.10
CA ASP A 15 2.70 2.56 10.74
C ASP A 15 2.33 2.18 12.18
N ARG A 16 1.56 3.01 12.84
CA ARG A 16 1.06 2.75 14.20
C ARG A 16 -0.29 2.04 14.22
N HIS A 17 -0.79 1.58 13.08
CA HIS A 17 -2.06 0.88 12.92
C HIS A 17 -3.29 1.72 13.29
N ARG A 18 -3.17 3.03 13.25
CA ARG A 18 -4.24 3.97 13.56
C ARG A 18 -5.01 4.34 12.29
N VAL A 19 -5.69 3.34 11.73
CA VAL A 19 -6.30 3.43 10.40
C VAL A 19 -7.40 4.48 10.34
N ASP A 20 -8.26 4.55 11.36
CA ASP A 20 -9.37 5.52 11.36
C ASP A 20 -8.87 6.96 11.39
N GLU A 21 -7.82 7.23 12.16
CA GLU A 21 -7.20 8.55 12.18
C GLU A 21 -6.52 8.89 10.86
N ALA A 22 -5.83 7.92 10.25
CA ALA A 22 -5.25 8.08 8.92
C ALA A 22 -6.32 8.38 7.88
N ALA A 23 -7.44 7.67 7.92
CA ALA A 23 -8.57 7.90 7.02
C ALA A 23 -9.13 9.33 7.14
N GLY A 24 -8.97 9.98 8.28
CA GLY A 24 -9.36 11.38 8.49
C GLY A 24 -8.58 12.37 7.63
N PHE A 25 -7.42 11.99 7.09
CA PHE A 25 -6.67 12.80 6.13
C PHE A 25 -7.19 12.68 4.70
N LEU A 26 -8.13 11.77 4.44
CA LEU A 26 -8.74 11.59 3.13
C LEU A 26 -10.00 12.43 3.04
N ASP A 27 -10.19 13.10 1.90
CA ASP A 27 -11.40 13.88 1.65
C ASP A 27 -12.64 12.99 1.63
N ASP A 28 -13.81 13.56 1.91
CA ASP A 28 -15.09 12.84 1.87
C ASP A 28 -15.35 12.23 0.48
N ALA A 29 -14.88 12.93 -0.57
CA ALA A 29 -14.98 12.49 -1.96
C ALA A 29 -13.68 11.84 -2.48
N PHE A 30 -12.86 11.32 -1.57
CA PHE A 30 -11.58 10.67 -1.92
C PHE A 30 -11.77 9.55 -2.95
N ARG A 31 -10.88 9.53 -3.93
CA ARG A 31 -10.80 8.48 -4.95
C ARG A 31 -9.46 7.77 -4.86
N GLY A 32 -9.51 6.46 -4.62
CA GLY A 32 -8.33 5.62 -4.49
C GLY A 32 -8.20 4.63 -5.66
N HIS A 33 -6.96 4.33 -6.01
CA HIS A 33 -6.61 3.36 -7.03
C HIS A 33 -5.53 2.42 -6.46
N GLY A 34 -5.87 1.15 -6.28
CA GLY A 34 -4.98 0.15 -5.69
C GLY A 34 -4.93 0.15 -4.16
N MET A 35 -5.79 0.93 -3.50
CA MET A 35 -5.85 1.05 -2.04
C MET A 35 -7.27 1.23 -1.51
N GLY A 36 -8.25 0.68 -2.21
CA GLY A 36 -9.65 0.98 -1.98
C GLY A 36 -10.09 2.21 -2.78
N SER A 37 -11.33 2.20 -3.30
CA SER A 37 -11.81 3.23 -4.23
C SER A 37 -12.28 4.51 -3.55
N ASP A 38 -12.58 4.44 -2.25
CA ASP A 38 -13.00 5.56 -1.42
C ASP A 38 -12.48 5.39 0.02
N ARG A 39 -12.89 6.26 0.95
CA ARG A 39 -12.46 6.16 2.34
C ARG A 39 -12.85 4.83 3.00
N THR A 40 -14.06 4.34 2.74
CA THR A 40 -14.51 3.05 3.27
C THR A 40 -13.68 1.91 2.68
N GLY A 41 -13.41 1.94 1.39
CA GLY A 41 -12.54 0.96 0.73
C GLY A 41 -11.12 1.00 1.23
N PHE A 42 -10.58 2.19 1.48
CA PHE A 42 -9.25 2.35 2.08
C PHE A 42 -9.18 1.66 3.46
N ARG A 43 -10.19 1.86 4.31
CA ARG A 43 -10.24 1.21 5.63
C ARG A 43 -10.28 -0.31 5.51
N ALA A 44 -11.09 -0.82 4.58
CA ALA A 44 -11.20 -2.26 4.33
C ALA A 44 -9.87 -2.85 3.83
N ASP A 45 -9.21 -2.16 2.91
CA ASP A 45 -7.90 -2.56 2.39
C ASP A 45 -6.84 -2.60 3.51
N ALA A 46 -6.75 -1.55 4.30
CA ALA A 46 -5.83 -1.47 5.43
C ALA A 46 -6.11 -2.57 6.46
N ALA A 47 -7.39 -2.82 6.76
CA ALA A 47 -7.78 -3.88 7.69
C ALA A 47 -7.35 -5.27 7.18
N ALA A 48 -7.46 -5.52 5.87
CA ALA A 48 -7.03 -6.77 5.26
C ALA A 48 -5.51 -6.98 5.39
N TRP A 49 -4.73 -5.93 5.16
CA TRP A 49 -3.27 -6.00 5.35
C TRP A 49 -2.92 -6.28 6.81
N LEU A 50 -3.55 -5.60 7.76
CA LEU A 50 -3.28 -5.77 9.18
C LEU A 50 -3.76 -7.13 9.72
N ALA A 51 -4.85 -7.68 9.17
CA ALA A 51 -5.28 -9.03 9.52
C ALA A 51 -4.28 -10.09 9.06
N ALA A 52 -3.70 -9.89 7.87
CA ALA A 52 -2.70 -10.80 7.31
C ALA A 52 -1.32 -10.62 7.95
N PHE A 53 -0.94 -9.38 8.26
CA PHE A 53 0.35 -9.01 8.84
C PHE A 53 0.13 -8.14 10.08
N PRO A 54 -0.20 -8.76 11.24
CA PRO A 54 -0.55 -7.99 12.45
C PRO A 54 0.59 -7.12 12.99
N ASP A 55 1.83 -7.44 12.65
CA ASP A 55 3.03 -6.69 13.01
C ASP A 55 3.51 -5.76 11.89
N LEU A 56 2.64 -5.44 10.93
CA LEU A 56 3.01 -4.63 9.77
C LEU A 56 3.65 -3.30 10.19
N ARG A 57 4.81 -3.00 9.61
CA ARG A 57 5.48 -1.72 9.72
C ARG A 57 5.57 -1.09 8.34
N ILE A 58 5.32 0.21 8.29
CA ILE A 58 5.38 1.01 7.08
C ILE A 58 6.35 2.15 7.32
N SER A 59 7.38 2.25 6.49
CA SER A 59 8.33 3.36 6.56
C SER A 59 8.44 4.06 5.21
N ILE A 60 8.64 5.38 5.27
CA ILE A 60 8.91 6.18 4.08
C ILE A 60 10.40 6.09 3.81
N ASP A 61 10.76 5.55 2.64
CA ASP A 61 12.14 5.49 2.18
C ASP A 61 12.51 6.79 1.46
N GLN A 62 11.62 7.31 0.62
CA GLN A 62 11.82 8.56 -0.10
C GLN A 62 10.48 9.26 -0.33
N LEU A 63 10.48 10.58 -0.25
CA LEU A 63 9.31 11.40 -0.50
C LEU A 63 9.68 12.53 -1.43
N VAL A 64 8.92 12.65 -2.52
CA VAL A 64 9.13 13.67 -3.54
C VAL A 64 7.84 14.46 -3.71
N THR A 65 7.93 15.78 -3.79
CA THR A 65 6.76 16.63 -3.95
C THR A 65 6.90 17.58 -5.11
N ASP A 66 5.77 17.85 -5.76
CA ASP A 66 5.62 18.90 -6.77
C ASP A 66 4.27 19.56 -6.54
N GLY A 67 4.27 20.72 -5.86
CA GLY A 67 3.05 21.39 -5.46
C GLY A 67 2.17 20.47 -4.59
N PRO A 68 0.90 20.24 -5.01
CA PRO A 68 -0.02 19.39 -4.25
C PRO A 68 0.25 17.89 -4.43
N ARG A 69 1.17 17.50 -5.30
CA ARG A 69 1.46 16.10 -5.60
C ARG A 69 2.59 15.58 -4.74
N VAL A 70 2.38 14.40 -4.16
CA VAL A 70 3.37 13.70 -3.35
C VAL A 70 3.57 12.32 -3.92
N ALA A 71 4.81 11.94 -4.16
CA ALA A 71 5.19 10.55 -4.42
C ALA A 71 5.97 10.03 -3.22
N ALA A 72 5.50 8.92 -2.65
CA ALA A 72 6.13 8.28 -1.51
C ALA A 72 6.60 6.87 -1.88
N ARG A 73 7.90 6.63 -1.77
CA ARG A 73 8.43 5.27 -1.85
C ARG A 73 8.46 4.70 -0.45
N LEU A 74 7.80 3.56 -0.28
CA LEU A 74 7.53 2.94 1.01
C LEU A 74 8.21 1.58 1.10
N VAL A 75 8.51 1.19 2.34
CA VAL A 75 8.91 -0.18 2.67
C VAL A 75 7.89 -0.74 3.64
N LEU A 76 7.36 -1.91 3.32
CA LEU A 76 6.41 -2.64 4.15
C LEU A 76 7.08 -3.91 4.65
N ARG A 77 7.11 -4.09 5.98
CA ARG A 77 7.67 -5.27 6.64
C ARG A 77 6.66 -5.85 7.60
N GLY A 78 6.63 -7.16 7.69
CA GLY A 78 5.74 -7.85 8.60
C GLY A 78 5.91 -9.35 8.50
N THR A 79 5.08 -10.08 9.26
CA THR A 79 5.06 -11.54 9.30
C THR A 79 3.68 -12.03 8.91
N HIS A 80 3.62 -13.00 7.99
CA HIS A 80 2.37 -13.55 7.48
C HIS A 80 1.73 -14.48 8.52
N GLN A 81 0.83 -13.93 9.30
CA GLN A 81 0.16 -14.62 10.42
C GLN A 81 -1.36 -14.74 10.25
N GLY A 82 -1.92 -14.10 9.23
CA GLY A 82 -3.32 -14.18 8.88
C GLY A 82 -3.50 -14.49 7.40
N ARG A 83 -4.70 -14.92 7.01
CA ARG A 83 -4.99 -15.23 5.61
C ARG A 83 -4.85 -13.98 4.74
N PHE A 84 -4.16 -14.12 3.61
CA PHE A 84 -3.98 -13.05 2.64
C PHE A 84 -4.28 -13.56 1.23
N ALA A 85 -5.25 -12.91 0.55
CA ALA A 85 -5.65 -13.24 -0.82
C ALA A 85 -5.88 -14.76 -1.02
N GLY A 86 -6.50 -15.41 -0.04
CA GLY A 86 -6.78 -16.85 -0.08
C GLY A 86 -5.63 -17.74 0.38
N LEU A 87 -4.43 -17.20 0.62
CA LEU A 87 -3.29 -17.95 1.12
C LEU A 87 -3.34 -18.07 2.64
N SER A 88 -3.29 -19.28 3.16
CA SER A 88 -3.21 -19.54 4.59
C SER A 88 -1.89 -19.01 5.18
N PRO A 89 -1.86 -18.65 6.47
CA PRO A 89 -0.65 -18.12 7.10
C PRO A 89 0.56 -19.02 6.91
N THR A 90 1.67 -18.43 6.45
CA THR A 90 2.93 -19.13 6.22
C THR A 90 3.93 -18.95 7.35
N GLY A 91 3.73 -17.94 8.21
CA GLY A 91 4.70 -17.56 9.23
C GLY A 91 5.95 -16.88 8.67
N ARG A 92 6.00 -16.60 7.38
CA ARG A 92 7.17 -16.03 6.72
C ARG A 92 7.19 -14.52 6.84
N PRO A 93 8.39 -13.90 6.97
CA PRO A 93 8.52 -12.45 6.93
C PRO A 93 8.39 -11.93 5.49
N ILE A 94 7.91 -10.69 5.39
CA ILE A 94 7.91 -9.92 4.14
C ILE A 94 8.72 -8.64 4.31
N ASP A 95 9.33 -8.21 3.21
CA ASP A 95 10.00 -6.92 3.09
C ASP A 95 9.82 -6.48 1.65
N ILE A 96 8.81 -5.65 1.39
CA ILE A 96 8.43 -5.25 0.04
C ILE A 96 8.41 -3.75 -0.12
N ALA A 97 8.64 -3.30 -1.35
CA ALA A 97 8.53 -1.90 -1.71
C ALA A 97 7.10 -1.56 -2.17
N GLY A 98 6.75 -0.30 -2.01
CA GLY A 98 5.55 0.26 -2.58
C GLY A 98 5.77 1.70 -2.99
N VAL A 99 4.97 2.19 -3.92
CA VAL A 99 4.97 3.60 -4.31
C VAL A 99 3.54 4.09 -4.33
N ASP A 100 3.29 5.16 -3.60
CA ASP A 100 2.01 5.87 -3.63
C ASP A 100 2.22 7.25 -4.26
N MET A 101 1.23 7.68 -5.04
CA MET A 101 1.11 9.07 -5.46
C MET A 101 -0.17 9.64 -4.87
N LEU A 102 -0.06 10.78 -4.20
CA LEU A 102 -1.18 11.41 -3.49
C LEU A 102 -1.35 12.83 -3.98
N ILE A 103 -2.60 13.28 -4.10
CA ILE A 103 -2.92 14.67 -4.44
C ILE A 103 -3.62 15.31 -3.25
N GLU A 104 -3.02 16.41 -2.76
CA GLU A 104 -3.54 17.19 -1.63
C GLU A 104 -4.41 18.34 -2.16
N HIS A 105 -5.52 18.62 -1.46
CA HIS A 105 -6.30 19.81 -1.63
C HIS A 105 -6.93 20.19 -0.28
N ALA A 106 -6.79 21.46 0.10
CA ALA A 106 -7.37 22.00 1.33
C ALA A 106 -7.02 21.18 2.60
N GLY A 107 -5.81 20.68 2.68
CA GLY A 107 -5.31 19.95 3.85
C GLY A 107 -5.74 18.48 3.91
N ARG A 108 -6.29 17.92 2.84
CA ARG A 108 -6.69 16.52 2.75
C ARG A 108 -6.23 15.91 1.41
N PHE A 109 -6.09 14.60 1.36
CA PHE A 109 -5.85 13.91 0.10
C PHE A 109 -7.18 13.65 -0.61
N VAL A 110 -7.26 14.06 -1.86
CA VAL A 110 -8.46 13.93 -2.69
C VAL A 110 -8.38 12.76 -3.66
N GLU A 111 -7.17 12.34 -4.00
CA GLU A 111 -6.95 11.20 -4.89
C GLU A 111 -5.59 10.57 -4.60
N ALA A 112 -5.48 9.25 -4.75
CA ALA A 112 -4.23 8.53 -4.58
C ALA A 112 -4.17 7.28 -5.46
N TRP A 113 -2.95 6.97 -5.90
CA TRP A 113 -2.60 5.72 -6.58
C TRP A 113 -1.60 4.97 -5.73
N SER A 114 -1.80 3.66 -5.58
CA SER A 114 -0.95 2.83 -4.75
C SER A 114 -0.49 1.60 -5.52
N LEU A 115 0.80 1.38 -5.54
CA LEU A 115 1.42 0.19 -6.10
C LEU A 115 2.25 -0.51 -5.03
N ARG A 116 2.14 -1.83 -4.98
CA ARG A 116 2.93 -2.68 -4.09
C ARG A 116 3.64 -3.73 -4.93
N ASP A 117 4.82 -4.12 -4.50
CA ASP A 117 5.54 -5.24 -5.13
C ASP A 117 4.88 -6.58 -4.72
N LEU A 118 3.74 -6.88 -5.34
CA LEU A 118 3.00 -8.10 -5.04
C LEU A 118 3.74 -9.35 -5.53
N ASN A 119 4.47 -9.25 -6.62
CA ASN A 119 5.28 -10.37 -7.09
C ASN A 119 6.36 -10.74 -6.06
N GLY A 120 7.08 -9.75 -5.53
CA GLY A 120 8.04 -9.97 -4.46
C GLY A 120 7.39 -10.54 -3.20
N LEU A 121 6.19 -10.08 -2.86
CA LEU A 121 5.41 -10.63 -1.75
C LEU A 121 5.14 -12.13 -1.93
N TRP A 122 4.62 -12.54 -3.09
CA TRP A 122 4.32 -13.94 -3.36
C TRP A 122 5.57 -14.81 -3.32
N VAL A 123 6.69 -14.32 -3.85
CA VAL A 123 7.98 -15.03 -3.77
C VAL A 123 8.40 -15.22 -2.31
N GLN A 124 8.33 -14.16 -1.51
CA GLN A 124 8.72 -14.20 -0.09
C GLN A 124 7.82 -15.12 0.74
N LEU A 125 6.54 -15.22 0.39
CA LEU A 125 5.60 -16.13 1.05
C LEU A 125 5.72 -17.58 0.55
N GLY A 126 6.54 -17.81 -0.48
CA GLY A 126 6.68 -19.14 -1.07
C GLY A 126 5.50 -19.53 -1.95
N ALA A 127 4.65 -18.60 -2.34
CA ALA A 127 3.50 -18.78 -3.21
C ALA A 127 3.80 -18.12 -4.55
N LEU A 128 4.46 -18.84 -5.43
CA LEU A 128 4.80 -18.34 -6.75
C LEU A 128 3.54 -18.18 -7.61
N PRO A 129 3.47 -17.13 -8.44
CA PRO A 129 2.43 -17.04 -9.47
C PRO A 129 2.51 -18.27 -10.38
N ASP A 130 1.38 -18.63 -11.01
CA ASP A 130 1.35 -19.73 -11.97
C ASP A 130 2.42 -19.50 -13.05
N PRO A 131 3.38 -20.42 -13.22
CA PRO A 131 4.45 -20.25 -14.21
C PRO A 131 3.94 -20.06 -15.63
N SER A 132 2.78 -20.62 -15.98
CA SER A 132 2.19 -20.44 -17.30
C SER A 132 1.77 -19.00 -17.58
N LEU A 133 1.30 -18.28 -16.55
CA LEU A 133 0.95 -16.86 -16.67
C LEU A 133 2.18 -15.98 -16.88
N ILE A 134 3.28 -16.30 -16.20
CA ILE A 134 4.55 -15.57 -16.34
C ILE A 134 5.09 -15.75 -17.75
N THR A 135 5.12 -16.97 -18.25
CA THR A 135 5.56 -17.29 -19.62
C THR A 135 4.72 -16.53 -20.64
N SER A 136 3.39 -16.54 -20.48
CA SER A 136 2.47 -15.84 -21.38
C SER A 136 2.71 -14.34 -21.40
N LEU A 137 3.03 -13.72 -20.27
CA LEU A 137 3.35 -12.30 -20.20
C LEU A 137 4.68 -11.96 -20.88
N ASN A 138 5.69 -12.81 -20.71
CA ASN A 138 6.99 -12.63 -21.37
C ASN A 138 6.86 -12.74 -22.88
N ASP A 139 6.10 -13.70 -23.37
CA ASP A 139 5.89 -13.88 -24.81
C ASP A 139 5.23 -12.66 -25.45
N ARG A 140 4.33 -12.00 -24.73
CA ARG A 140 3.68 -10.78 -25.21
C ARG A 140 4.59 -9.57 -25.21
N SER A 141 5.58 -9.53 -24.35
CA SER A 141 6.50 -8.39 -24.23
C SER A 141 7.62 -8.43 -25.26
N ILE A 142 7.86 -9.59 -25.91
CA ILE A 142 8.93 -9.78 -26.90
C ILE A 142 8.40 -9.50 -28.33
N THR A 143 7.12 -9.49 -28.52
CA THR A 143 6.50 -9.17 -29.82
C THR A 143 6.07 -7.71 -29.90
#